data_6bc545b9fea097bd997351124dd00455
#
_entry.id   6bc545b9fea097bd997351124dd00455
#
_cell.length_a   1.000
_cell.length_b   1.000
_cell.length_c   1.000
_cell.angle_alpha   90.00
_cell.angle_beta   90.00
_cell.angle_gamma   90.00
#
_symmetry.space_group_name_H-M   'P 1'
#
loop_
_entity.id
_entity.type
_entity.pdbx_description
1 polymer ?
#
loop_
_entity_poly.entity_id
_entity_poly.type
_entity_poly.pdbx_seq_one_letter_code
_entity_poly.pdbx_strand_id
1 'polypeptide(L)'
;EVSVFLSAILLVGSYAVAQNPYRWTDELELLKRVDKLPEYRTGSYVEQFSSYDRTGGNDDGFAGTYSFLRKEGDKLVIAEMEGPGVINRIWTPTPTDNMLYFYFDGQKEPGLKIKFSDLFSGKVYPFTKPVCGNEIGGFYCYLPITYKKSCKIVFDGPKLEFIQIQYRNLPGKKVETYTGEFSQQDKDLLAEVNRIWADLSPAV
;
A
#
# COMPACT_ATOMS: atom_id res chain seq x y z
N GLU A 1 -24.46 -70.16 7.25
CA GLU A 1 -24.77 -68.79 6.77
C GLU A 1 -23.67 -67.84 7.21
N VAL A 2 -22.90 -67.28 6.27
CA VAL A 2 -21.84 -66.31 6.56
C VAL A 2 -22.34 -64.97 6.05
N SER A 3 -22.66 -64.03 6.96
CA SER A 3 -23.07 -62.67 6.64
C SER A 3 -21.82 -61.81 6.38
N VAL A 4 -21.65 -61.36 5.14
CA VAL A 4 -20.61 -60.41 4.75
C VAL A 4 -21.17 -59.00 4.93
N PHE A 5 -20.63 -58.25 5.93
CA PHE A 5 -20.90 -56.82 6.07
C PHE A 5 -20.03 -56.02 5.12
N LEU A 6 -20.63 -55.42 4.15
CA LEU A 6 -19.97 -54.47 3.21
C LEU A 6 -19.98 -53.08 3.85
N SER A 7 -18.83 -52.67 4.42
CA SER A 7 -18.66 -51.28 4.91
C SER A 7 -18.35 -50.32 3.75
N ALA A 8 -19.31 -49.50 3.39
CA ALA A 8 -19.07 -48.42 2.43
C ALA A 8 -18.35 -47.28 3.12
N ILE A 9 -17.09 -47.05 2.73
CA ILE A 9 -16.30 -45.88 3.13
C ILE A 9 -16.71 -44.69 2.26
N LEU A 10 -17.47 -43.76 2.81
CA LEU A 10 -17.76 -42.46 2.18
C LEU A 10 -16.50 -41.57 2.26
N LEU A 11 -15.77 -41.47 1.16
CA LEU A 11 -14.74 -40.46 0.98
C LEU A 11 -15.39 -39.09 0.79
N VAL A 12 -15.52 -38.32 1.87
CA VAL A 12 -15.90 -36.91 1.79
C VAL A 12 -14.66 -36.14 1.32
N GLY A 13 -14.58 -35.89 0.03
CA GLY A 13 -13.57 -35.01 -0.55
C GLY A 13 -13.82 -33.58 -0.09
N SER A 14 -12.95 -33.05 0.78
CA SER A 14 -12.93 -31.62 1.12
C SER A 14 -12.43 -30.84 -0.10
N TYR A 15 -13.35 -30.24 -0.83
CA TYR A 15 -12.99 -29.25 -1.86
C TYR A 15 -12.51 -27.99 -1.13
N ALA A 16 -11.20 -27.79 -1.06
CA ALA A 16 -10.65 -26.51 -0.67
C ALA A 16 -10.99 -25.51 -1.77
N VAL A 17 -11.95 -24.63 -1.53
CA VAL A 17 -12.20 -23.48 -2.40
C VAL A 17 -10.95 -22.62 -2.35
N ALA A 18 -10.23 -22.54 -3.45
CA ALA A 18 -9.05 -21.69 -3.55
C ALA A 18 -9.51 -20.23 -3.35
N GLN A 19 -9.18 -19.64 -2.21
CA GLN A 19 -9.45 -18.23 -1.99
C GLN A 19 -8.61 -17.42 -2.96
N ASN A 20 -9.25 -16.49 -3.67
CA ASN A 20 -8.55 -15.53 -4.51
C ASN A 20 -7.52 -14.76 -3.66
N PRO A 21 -6.35 -14.46 -4.20
CA PRO A 21 -5.36 -13.68 -3.47
C PRO A 21 -5.91 -12.28 -3.15
N TYR A 22 -5.52 -11.77 -1.98
CA TYR A 22 -5.87 -10.42 -1.54
C TYR A 22 -5.08 -9.41 -2.37
N ARG A 23 -5.77 -8.45 -2.98
CA ARG A 23 -5.22 -7.50 -3.94
C ARG A 23 -5.30 -6.06 -3.42
N TRP A 24 -4.60 -5.15 -4.05
CA TRP A 24 -4.71 -3.72 -3.80
C TRP A 24 -6.16 -3.21 -3.94
N THR A 25 -6.96 -3.83 -4.80
CA THR A 25 -8.39 -3.52 -5.00
C THR A 25 -9.24 -3.87 -3.79
N ASP A 26 -8.89 -4.89 -3.02
CA ASP A 26 -9.59 -5.20 -1.75
C ASP A 26 -9.39 -4.08 -0.72
N GLU A 27 -8.21 -3.47 -0.70
CA GLU A 27 -7.93 -2.29 0.13
C GLU A 27 -8.62 -1.04 -0.42
N LEU A 28 -8.64 -0.88 -1.74
CA LEU A 28 -9.31 0.23 -2.41
C LEU A 28 -10.81 0.21 -2.11
N GLU A 29 -11.44 -0.97 -2.11
CA GLU A 29 -12.84 -1.16 -1.72
C GLU A 29 -13.12 -0.65 -0.30
N LEU A 30 -12.17 -0.81 0.63
CA LEU A 30 -12.32 -0.32 2.00
C LEU A 30 -12.37 1.20 2.10
N LEU A 31 -11.83 1.95 1.13
CA LEU A 31 -11.86 3.41 1.12
C LEU A 31 -13.28 4.00 0.95
N LYS A 32 -14.23 3.20 0.50
CA LYS A 32 -15.66 3.58 0.42
C LYS A 32 -16.52 2.94 1.53
N ARG A 33 -15.92 2.13 2.41
CA ARG A 33 -16.62 1.36 3.44
C ARG A 33 -16.39 1.93 4.83
N VAL A 34 -16.99 3.09 5.11
CA VAL A 34 -16.93 3.74 6.43
C VAL A 34 -17.47 2.83 7.54
N ASP A 35 -18.45 1.99 7.22
CA ASP A 35 -19.02 0.97 8.11
C ASP A 35 -18.00 -0.07 8.60
N LYS A 36 -16.88 -0.23 7.88
CA LYS A 36 -15.80 -1.16 8.21
C LYS A 36 -14.69 -0.58 9.10
N LEU A 37 -14.69 0.73 9.34
CA LEU A 37 -13.67 1.39 10.17
C LEU A 37 -13.62 0.86 11.61
N PRO A 38 -14.74 0.53 12.28
CA PRO A 38 -14.73 0.02 13.66
C PRO A 38 -14.31 -1.46 13.76
N GLU A 39 -14.14 -2.19 12.66
CA GLU A 39 -13.79 -3.60 12.70
C GLU A 39 -12.38 -3.81 13.28
N TYR A 40 -12.31 -4.50 14.41
CA TYR A 40 -11.03 -4.91 15.00
C TYR A 40 -10.41 -6.05 14.17
N ARG A 41 -9.17 -5.89 13.75
CA ARG A 41 -8.44 -6.86 12.94
C ARG A 41 -7.30 -7.48 13.76
N THR A 42 -7.58 -8.63 14.36
CA THR A 42 -6.63 -9.35 15.23
C THR A 42 -5.29 -9.59 14.50
N GLY A 43 -4.19 -9.26 15.19
CA GLY A 43 -2.84 -9.44 14.68
C GLY A 43 -2.42 -8.45 13.59
N SER A 44 -3.33 -7.54 13.17
CA SER A 44 -2.98 -6.47 12.25
C SER A 44 -2.46 -5.26 13.02
N TYR A 45 -1.40 -4.65 12.51
CA TYR A 45 -0.82 -3.42 13.05
C TYR A 45 -0.49 -2.46 11.91
N VAL A 46 -0.48 -1.17 12.21
CA VAL A 46 -0.07 -0.10 11.32
C VAL A 46 1.22 0.50 11.86
N GLU A 47 2.19 0.67 10.99
CA GLU A 47 3.45 1.33 11.27
C GLU A 47 3.73 2.44 10.26
N GLN A 48 4.75 3.25 10.55
CA GLN A 48 5.11 4.37 9.69
C GLN A 48 6.62 4.55 9.62
N PHE A 49 7.16 4.69 8.43
CA PHE A 49 8.43 5.35 8.18
C PHE A 49 8.18 6.85 8.06
N SER A 50 8.94 7.65 8.79
CA SER A 50 8.72 9.08 8.88
C SER A 50 10.01 9.82 9.17
N SER A 51 10.07 11.06 8.77
CA SER A 51 11.21 11.96 8.94
C SER A 51 11.32 12.60 10.32
N TYR A 52 10.53 12.16 11.31
CA TYR A 52 10.57 12.76 12.66
C TYR A 52 11.94 12.63 13.31
N ASP A 53 12.32 13.63 14.11
CA ASP A 53 13.55 13.65 14.86
C ASP A 53 13.50 12.64 16.02
N ARG A 54 14.24 11.54 15.89
CA ARG A 54 14.24 10.44 16.87
C ARG A 54 14.96 10.78 18.17
N THR A 55 15.64 11.93 18.21
CA THR A 55 16.33 12.42 19.43
C THR A 55 15.42 13.26 20.32
N GLY A 56 14.20 13.59 19.86
CA GLY A 56 13.28 14.49 20.52
C GLY A 56 13.59 15.97 20.28
N GLY A 57 14.46 16.27 19.32
CA GLY A 57 14.70 17.62 18.82
C GLY A 57 13.61 18.11 17.87
N ASN A 58 13.93 19.04 16.98
CA ASN A 58 12.99 19.67 16.06
C ASN A 58 13.46 19.62 14.59
N ASP A 59 14.26 18.61 14.21
CA ASP A 59 14.66 18.36 12.82
C ASP A 59 13.73 17.33 12.17
N ASP A 60 12.42 17.53 12.22
CA ASP A 60 11.38 16.60 11.73
C ASP A 60 11.34 16.47 10.20
N GLY A 61 12.45 16.73 9.52
CA GLY A 61 12.59 16.63 8.07
C GLY A 61 13.27 17.84 7.43
N PHE A 62 13.50 18.91 8.14
CA PHE A 62 14.11 20.15 7.62
C PHE A 62 15.50 19.91 7.01
N ALA A 63 16.39 19.21 7.71
CA ALA A 63 17.69 18.84 7.19
C ALA A 63 17.69 17.56 6.35
N GLY A 64 16.61 16.75 6.44
CA GLY A 64 16.51 15.45 5.80
C GLY A 64 17.30 14.35 6.52
N THR A 65 17.79 14.61 7.72
CA THR A 65 18.63 13.68 8.51
C THR A 65 17.93 12.36 8.78
N TYR A 66 16.65 12.41 9.12
CA TYR A 66 15.85 11.26 9.53
C TYR A 66 14.91 10.73 8.41
N SER A 67 15.03 11.27 7.18
CA SER A 67 14.13 10.93 6.08
C SER A 67 14.50 9.64 5.36
N PHE A 68 15.55 8.96 5.78
CA PHE A 68 16.00 7.69 5.19
C PHE A 68 16.61 6.76 6.24
N LEU A 69 16.67 5.48 5.90
CA LEU A 69 17.26 4.43 6.74
C LEU A 69 18.78 4.35 6.53
N ARG A 70 19.20 4.42 5.26
CA ARG A 70 20.62 4.35 4.84
C ARG A 70 20.78 4.83 3.40
N LYS A 71 22.03 5.04 3.01
CA LYS A 71 22.40 5.30 1.62
C LYS A 71 22.82 3.99 0.92
N GLU A 72 22.41 3.83 -0.34
CA GLU A 72 22.89 2.82 -1.27
C GLU A 72 23.45 3.57 -2.49
N GLY A 73 24.79 3.79 -2.52
CA GLY A 73 25.41 4.73 -3.46
C GLY A 73 24.90 6.15 -3.22
N ASP A 74 24.44 6.80 -4.28
CA ASP A 74 23.88 8.16 -4.23
C ASP A 74 22.38 8.20 -3.91
N LYS A 75 21.76 7.04 -3.65
CA LYS A 75 20.32 6.92 -3.41
C LYS A 75 20.01 6.72 -1.94
N LEU A 76 18.80 7.10 -1.54
CA LEU A 76 18.31 7.00 -0.16
C LEU A 76 17.31 5.84 -0.06
N VAL A 77 17.58 4.85 0.78
CA VAL A 77 16.57 3.85 1.16
C VAL A 77 15.69 4.49 2.22
N ILE A 78 14.42 4.74 1.88
CA ILE A 78 13.51 5.51 2.73
C ILE A 78 12.53 4.64 3.52
N ALA A 79 12.28 3.42 3.05
CA ALA A 79 11.45 2.44 3.76
C ALA A 79 11.84 1.01 3.37
N GLU A 80 11.73 0.09 4.32
CA GLU A 80 11.84 -1.36 4.13
C GLU A 80 10.81 -2.06 5.02
N MET A 81 9.92 -2.81 4.40
CA MET A 81 8.80 -3.47 5.05
C MET A 81 8.83 -4.95 4.75
N GLU A 82 8.63 -5.76 5.78
CA GLU A 82 8.35 -7.18 5.62
C GLU A 82 6.86 -7.40 5.37
N GLY A 83 6.53 -8.41 4.58
CA GLY A 83 5.18 -8.74 4.19
C GLY A 83 4.66 -10.07 4.77
N PRO A 84 3.42 -10.41 4.42
CA PRO A 84 2.56 -9.69 3.49
C PRO A 84 2.02 -8.38 4.07
N GLY A 85 1.90 -7.37 3.22
CA GLY A 85 1.48 -6.05 3.67
C GLY A 85 0.94 -5.15 2.56
N VAL A 86 0.57 -3.94 2.97
CA VAL A 86 0.07 -2.88 2.09
C VAL A 86 0.53 -1.51 2.57
N ILE A 87 1.01 -0.67 1.66
CA ILE A 87 1.20 0.76 1.89
C ILE A 87 -0.15 1.42 1.73
N ASN A 88 -0.62 2.09 2.79
CA ASN A 88 -1.95 2.71 2.82
C ASN A 88 -1.91 4.23 2.60
N ARG A 89 -0.77 4.88 2.87
CA ARG A 89 -0.61 6.32 2.72
C ARG A 89 0.85 6.69 2.50
N ILE A 90 1.08 7.59 1.55
CA ILE A 90 2.33 8.33 1.39
C ILE A 90 1.98 9.82 1.48
N TRP A 91 2.73 10.56 2.30
CA TRP A 91 2.50 11.98 2.50
C TRP A 91 3.80 12.77 2.55
N THR A 92 3.78 13.98 2.01
CA THR A 92 4.85 14.96 2.08
C THR A 92 4.30 16.37 1.85
N PRO A 93 4.88 17.43 2.44
CA PRO A 93 4.60 18.81 2.02
C PRO A 93 5.47 19.28 0.85
N THR A 94 6.54 18.53 0.52
CA THR A 94 7.62 18.97 -0.40
C THR A 94 7.97 17.91 -1.45
N PRO A 95 7.03 17.51 -2.34
CA PRO A 95 7.34 16.56 -3.39
C PRO A 95 8.33 17.16 -4.38
N THR A 96 9.21 16.33 -4.93
CA THR A 96 10.21 16.71 -5.94
C THR A 96 10.05 15.86 -7.19
N ASP A 97 10.76 16.22 -8.27
CA ASP A 97 10.78 15.44 -9.52
C ASP A 97 11.79 14.29 -9.50
N ASN A 98 12.41 14.03 -8.36
CA ASN A 98 13.27 12.87 -8.16
C ASN A 98 12.47 11.57 -8.25
N MET A 99 13.12 10.49 -8.65
CA MET A 99 12.47 9.19 -8.83
C MET A 99 12.31 8.44 -7.51
N LEU A 100 11.17 7.79 -7.36
CA LEU A 100 10.95 6.71 -6.40
C LEU A 100 10.98 5.37 -7.12
N TYR A 101 11.65 4.42 -6.50
CA TYR A 101 11.71 3.02 -6.93
C TYR A 101 11.17 2.13 -5.84
N PHE A 102 10.16 1.31 -6.16
CA PHE A 102 9.59 0.33 -5.26
C PHE A 102 10.05 -1.06 -5.72
N TYR A 103 10.84 -1.71 -4.87
CA TYR A 103 11.32 -3.07 -5.09
C TYR A 103 10.45 -4.03 -4.27
N PHE A 104 9.72 -4.90 -4.95
CA PHE A 104 8.83 -5.85 -4.31
C PHE A 104 9.47 -7.24 -4.19
N ASP A 105 9.21 -7.92 -3.08
CA ASP A 105 9.45 -9.34 -2.86
C ASP A 105 10.89 -9.80 -3.09
N GLY A 106 11.87 -8.90 -2.88
CA GLY A 106 13.28 -9.16 -3.08
C GLY A 106 13.74 -9.14 -4.54
N GLN A 107 12.93 -8.61 -5.45
CA GLN A 107 13.30 -8.47 -6.86
C GLN A 107 14.45 -7.48 -7.05
N LYS A 108 15.31 -7.73 -8.05
CA LYS A 108 16.42 -6.85 -8.40
C LYS A 108 15.96 -5.58 -9.13
N GLU A 109 14.90 -5.71 -9.94
CA GLU A 109 14.31 -4.60 -10.67
C GLU A 109 13.11 -4.05 -9.91
N PRO A 110 12.91 -2.73 -9.88
CA PRO A 110 11.74 -2.15 -9.24
C PRO A 110 10.46 -2.46 -10.04
N GLY A 111 9.43 -2.91 -9.35
CA GLY A 111 8.11 -3.15 -9.93
C GLY A 111 7.29 -1.88 -10.12
N LEU A 112 7.66 -0.77 -9.44
CA LEU A 112 7.10 0.55 -9.68
C LEU A 112 8.22 1.60 -9.71
N LYS A 113 8.23 2.41 -10.78
CA LYS A 113 9.12 3.57 -10.96
C LYS A 113 8.26 4.78 -11.23
N ILE A 114 8.38 5.81 -10.41
CA ILE A 114 7.54 7.00 -10.55
C ILE A 114 8.28 8.23 -10.01
N LYS A 115 8.05 9.40 -10.61
CA LYS A 115 8.50 10.65 -9.98
C LYS A 115 7.73 10.86 -8.67
N PHE A 116 8.43 11.36 -7.65
CA PHE A 116 7.80 11.59 -6.36
C PHE A 116 6.63 12.58 -6.47
N SER A 117 6.76 13.64 -7.28
CA SER A 117 5.68 14.59 -7.57
C SER A 117 4.48 13.95 -8.30
N ASP A 118 4.70 12.93 -9.12
CA ASP A 118 3.66 12.30 -9.92
C ASP A 118 2.70 11.44 -9.08
N LEU A 119 3.14 10.94 -7.91
CA LEU A 119 2.25 10.25 -6.96
C LEU A 119 1.04 11.11 -6.54
N PHE A 120 1.17 12.43 -6.63
CA PHE A 120 0.20 13.40 -6.11
C PHE A 120 -0.43 14.27 -7.20
N SER A 121 0.08 14.18 -8.43
CA SER A 121 -0.32 15.08 -9.51
C SER A 121 -1.76 14.84 -10.00
N GLY A 122 -2.28 13.64 -9.81
CA GLY A 122 -3.55 13.21 -10.40
C GLY A 122 -3.49 12.96 -11.91
N LYS A 123 -2.31 13.03 -12.52
CA LYS A 123 -2.10 12.94 -13.99
C LYS A 123 -1.56 11.59 -14.43
N VAL A 124 -0.95 10.83 -13.53
CA VAL A 124 -0.34 9.53 -13.79
C VAL A 124 -1.23 8.44 -13.24
N TYR A 125 -1.84 7.66 -14.11
CA TYR A 125 -2.67 6.53 -13.70
C TYR A 125 -1.81 5.45 -13.01
N PRO A 126 -2.28 4.85 -11.88
CA PRO A 126 -3.57 4.99 -11.20
C PRO A 126 -3.63 6.08 -10.12
N PHE A 127 -2.59 6.91 -9.98
CA PHE A 127 -2.48 7.96 -8.96
C PHE A 127 -3.36 9.16 -9.32
N THR A 128 -4.68 8.97 -9.23
CA THR A 128 -5.70 9.93 -9.67
C THR A 128 -6.37 10.63 -8.49
N LYS A 129 -6.91 11.84 -8.74
CA LYS A 129 -7.64 12.62 -7.75
C LYS A 129 -9.06 12.09 -7.56
N PRO A 130 -9.60 12.22 -6.33
CA PRO A 130 -9.02 12.78 -5.12
C PRO A 130 -8.29 11.78 -4.22
N VAL A 131 -8.20 10.47 -4.59
CA VAL A 131 -7.46 9.48 -3.80
C VAL A 131 -5.98 9.84 -3.65
N CYS A 132 -5.41 10.51 -4.67
CA CYS A 132 -4.10 11.13 -4.61
C CYS A 132 -4.23 12.62 -4.96
N GLY A 133 -3.57 13.51 -4.19
CA GLY A 133 -3.74 14.95 -4.41
C GLY A 133 -3.01 15.82 -3.40
N ASN A 134 -3.46 17.08 -3.28
CA ASN A 134 -2.88 18.09 -2.39
C ASN A 134 -3.91 19.12 -1.88
N GLU A 135 -5.18 18.74 -1.77
CA GLU A 135 -6.27 19.67 -1.55
C GLU A 135 -6.33 20.24 -0.12
N ILE A 136 -5.66 19.62 0.85
CA ILE A 136 -5.77 19.95 2.28
C ILE A 136 -4.43 20.29 2.94
N GLY A 137 -3.57 21.04 2.25
CA GLY A 137 -2.33 21.55 2.85
C GLY A 137 -1.20 20.52 2.97
N GLY A 138 -1.18 19.54 2.11
CA GLY A 138 -0.13 18.53 1.98
C GLY A 138 -0.40 17.61 0.82
N PHE A 139 0.64 17.01 0.29
CA PHE A 139 0.54 16.07 -0.81
C PHE A 139 0.34 14.68 -0.22
N TYR A 140 -0.70 13.98 -0.68
CA TYR A 140 -1.09 12.68 -0.17
C TYR A 140 -1.40 11.69 -1.29
N CYS A 141 -1.10 10.43 -1.05
CA CYS A 141 -1.49 9.30 -1.87
C CYS A 141 -2.06 8.22 -0.97
N TYR A 142 -3.34 7.93 -1.11
CA TYR A 142 -4.06 6.86 -0.43
C TYR A 142 -4.29 5.64 -1.32
N LEU A 143 -3.71 5.62 -2.54
CA LEU A 143 -3.77 4.45 -3.39
C LEU A 143 -3.05 3.28 -2.70
N PRO A 144 -3.72 2.14 -2.46
CA PRO A 144 -3.08 1.02 -1.79
C PRO A 144 -2.02 0.36 -2.69
N ILE A 145 -0.86 0.04 -2.13
CA ILE A 145 0.21 -0.68 -2.83
C ILE A 145 0.54 -1.94 -2.03
N THR A 146 0.07 -3.08 -2.51
CA THR A 146 0.25 -4.39 -1.85
C THR A 146 1.57 -5.04 -2.21
N TYR A 147 2.12 -5.82 -1.26
CA TYR A 147 3.32 -6.65 -1.46
C TYR A 147 3.20 -7.96 -0.69
N LYS A 148 3.72 -9.04 -1.30
CA LYS A 148 3.56 -10.41 -0.80
C LYS A 148 4.59 -10.78 0.27
N LYS A 149 5.86 -10.40 0.06
CA LYS A 149 6.98 -10.79 0.94
C LYS A 149 7.68 -9.57 1.54
N SER A 150 7.91 -8.55 0.72
CA SER A 150 8.63 -7.33 1.16
C SER A 150 8.42 -6.19 0.19
N CYS A 151 8.63 -4.97 0.69
CA CYS A 151 8.74 -3.78 -0.15
C CYS A 151 9.88 -2.90 0.35
N LYS A 152 10.84 -2.58 -0.55
CA LYS A 152 11.89 -1.57 -0.32
C LYS A 152 11.61 -0.37 -1.20
N ILE A 153 11.61 0.84 -0.61
CA ILE A 153 11.42 2.09 -1.34
C ILE A 153 12.73 2.88 -1.33
N VAL A 154 13.17 3.27 -2.53
CA VAL A 154 14.40 4.03 -2.75
C VAL A 154 14.08 5.34 -3.42
N PHE A 155 14.59 6.43 -2.85
CA PHE A 155 14.51 7.77 -3.42
C PHE A 155 15.83 8.10 -4.12
N ASP A 156 15.74 8.51 -5.38
CA ASP A 156 16.89 8.86 -6.22
C ASP A 156 17.07 10.39 -6.24
N GLY A 157 17.67 10.89 -5.19
CA GLY A 157 17.94 12.30 -5.01
C GLY A 157 18.87 12.54 -3.82
N PRO A 158 19.53 13.70 -3.78
CA PRO A 158 20.55 13.99 -2.78
C PRO A 158 20.00 14.25 -1.38
N LYS A 159 18.74 14.70 -1.30
CA LYS A 159 18.06 15.05 -0.05
C LYS A 159 16.57 14.80 -0.19
N LEU A 160 15.99 14.17 0.79
CA LEU A 160 14.55 14.05 0.99
C LEU A 160 14.20 14.80 2.28
N GLU A 161 13.26 15.73 2.18
CA GLU A 161 12.71 16.40 3.35
C GLU A 161 11.50 15.62 3.88
N PHE A 162 10.58 16.22 4.53
CA PHE A 162 9.44 15.60 5.18
C PHE A 162 8.79 14.45 4.41
N ILE A 163 8.73 13.27 5.01
CA ILE A 163 8.09 12.09 4.43
C ILE A 163 7.34 11.29 5.51
N GLN A 164 6.20 10.76 5.15
CA GLN A 164 5.48 9.75 5.92
C GLN A 164 5.01 8.65 4.98
N ILE A 165 5.35 7.40 5.30
CA ILE A 165 4.92 6.21 4.58
C ILE A 165 4.26 5.30 5.61
N GLN A 166 2.93 5.24 5.59
CA GLN A 166 2.16 4.35 6.46
C GLN A 166 1.89 3.03 5.76
N TYR A 167 2.10 1.95 6.47
CA TYR A 167 1.83 0.62 5.98
C TYR A 167 1.16 -0.24 7.05
N ARG A 168 0.49 -1.28 6.60
CA ARG A 168 -0.18 -2.26 7.45
C ARG A 168 0.23 -3.67 7.05
N ASN A 169 0.52 -4.51 8.05
CA ASN A 169 0.69 -5.94 7.82
C ASN A 169 -0.66 -6.62 7.53
N LEU A 170 -0.63 -7.70 6.76
CA LEU A 170 -1.81 -8.48 6.36
C LEU A 170 -1.66 -9.94 6.81
N PRO A 171 -1.68 -10.22 8.14
CA PRO A 171 -1.41 -11.55 8.67
C PRO A 171 -2.41 -12.57 8.16
N GLY A 172 -1.90 -13.74 7.75
CA GLY A 172 -2.72 -14.83 7.26
C GLY A 172 -3.35 -14.63 5.88
N LYS A 173 -3.12 -13.48 5.23
CA LYS A 173 -3.61 -13.23 3.87
C LYS A 173 -2.63 -13.78 2.82
N LYS A 174 -3.17 -14.40 1.78
CA LYS A 174 -2.43 -14.70 0.56
C LYS A 174 -2.48 -13.43 -0.31
N VAL A 175 -1.47 -12.59 -0.21
CA VAL A 175 -1.44 -11.30 -0.90
C VAL A 175 -0.86 -11.42 -2.30
N GLU A 176 -1.46 -10.72 -3.26
CA GLU A 176 -0.89 -10.47 -4.59
C GLU A 176 -0.12 -9.15 -4.57
N THR A 177 1.10 -9.16 -5.08
CA THR A 177 1.94 -7.98 -5.17
C THR A 177 1.39 -7.05 -6.26
N TYR A 178 1.43 -5.74 -5.99
CA TYR A 178 1.09 -4.71 -6.97
C TYR A 178 1.96 -4.82 -8.22
N THR A 179 1.33 -4.91 -9.40
CA THR A 179 2.02 -5.10 -10.69
C THR A 179 2.01 -3.87 -11.58
N GLY A 180 1.09 -2.92 -11.32
CA GLY A 180 0.84 -1.80 -12.23
C GLY A 180 -0.02 -2.17 -13.45
N GLU A 181 -0.53 -3.40 -13.49
CA GLU A 181 -1.49 -3.87 -14.50
C GLU A 181 -2.92 -3.76 -13.96
N PHE A 182 -3.84 -3.29 -14.79
CA PHE A 182 -5.21 -2.96 -14.36
C PHE A 182 -6.22 -3.53 -15.34
N SER A 183 -7.08 -4.41 -14.86
CA SER A 183 -8.27 -4.84 -15.57
C SER A 183 -9.29 -3.68 -15.71
N GLN A 184 -10.30 -3.86 -16.55
CA GLN A 184 -11.39 -2.87 -16.62
C GLN A 184 -12.11 -2.73 -15.28
N GLN A 185 -12.34 -3.85 -14.56
CA GLN A 185 -12.94 -3.83 -13.23
C GLN A 185 -12.14 -3.03 -12.21
N ASP A 186 -10.80 -3.15 -12.23
CA ASP A 186 -9.91 -2.37 -11.36
C ASP A 186 -10.05 -0.85 -11.65
N LYS A 187 -10.15 -0.49 -12.92
CA LYS A 187 -10.33 0.90 -13.36
C LYS A 187 -11.68 1.46 -12.94
N ASP A 188 -12.74 0.67 -13.09
CA ASP A 188 -14.11 1.05 -12.72
C ASP A 188 -14.21 1.26 -11.20
N LEU A 189 -13.60 0.38 -10.40
CA LEU A 189 -13.54 0.52 -8.94
C LEU A 189 -12.80 1.80 -8.52
N LEU A 190 -11.64 2.09 -9.11
CA LEU A 190 -10.90 3.31 -8.80
C LEU A 190 -11.70 4.56 -9.18
N ALA A 191 -12.38 4.55 -10.32
CA ALA A 191 -13.25 5.63 -10.75
C ALA A 191 -14.43 5.83 -9.78
N GLU A 192 -15.03 4.75 -9.29
CA GLU A 192 -16.09 4.80 -8.28
C GLU A 192 -15.60 5.41 -6.97
N VAL A 193 -14.46 4.95 -6.44
CA VAL A 193 -13.87 5.50 -5.21
C VAL A 193 -13.56 6.98 -5.37
N ASN A 194 -12.93 7.38 -6.48
CA ASN A 194 -12.65 8.78 -6.77
C ASN A 194 -13.94 9.62 -6.84
N ARG A 195 -15.00 9.10 -7.43
CA ARG A 195 -16.30 9.80 -7.47
C ARG A 195 -16.91 9.99 -6.08
N ILE A 196 -16.86 8.95 -5.23
CA ILE A 196 -17.35 9.03 -3.85
C ILE A 196 -16.56 10.07 -3.04
N TRP A 197 -15.24 10.06 -3.17
CA TRP A 197 -14.38 10.98 -2.44
C TRP A 197 -14.44 12.44 -2.95
N ALA A 198 -14.82 12.63 -4.21
CA ALA A 198 -15.05 13.96 -4.78
C ALA A 198 -16.39 14.56 -4.35
N ASP A 199 -17.33 13.75 -3.87
CA ASP A 199 -18.61 14.22 -3.36
C ASP A 199 -18.45 14.73 -1.92
N LEU A 200 -18.31 16.05 -1.81
CA LEU A 200 -18.19 16.77 -0.53
C LEU A 200 -19.54 17.17 0.05
N SER A 201 -20.64 16.65 -0.49
CA SER A 201 -21.97 16.91 0.06
C SER A 201 -22.03 16.42 1.50
N PRO A 202 -22.46 17.26 2.47
CA PRO A 202 -22.63 16.78 3.83
C PRO A 202 -23.66 15.65 3.83
N ALA A 203 -23.33 14.56 4.53
CA ALA A 203 -24.31 13.51 4.77
C ALA A 203 -25.51 14.12 5.50
N VAL A 204 -26.68 14.06 4.88
CA VAL A 204 -27.94 14.53 5.44
C VAL A 204 -28.45 13.48 6.43
#